data_c396d7cb5ad6bf224fffb1d8704df968
#
_entry.id   c396d7cb5ad6bf224fffb1d8704df968
#
_cell.length_a   1.000
_cell.length_b   1.000
_cell.length_c   1.000
_cell.angle_alpha   90.00
_cell.angle_beta   90.00
_cell.angle_gamma   90.00
#
_symmetry.space_group_name_H-M   'P 1'
#
loop_
_entity.id
_entity.type
_entity.pdbx_description
1 polymer ?
#
loop_
_entity_poly.entity_id
_entity_poly.type
_entity_poly.pdbx_seq_one_letter_code
_entity_poly.pdbx_strand_id
1 'polypeptide(L)'
;MASESGAAFPPAPSVDWLTISRHALDHIGLQGPSGALLSEAWLETGCTATLVPHIWRVLSGHAELRFFSGAEQAGWRDWDMVDRKNTPMSSEQLAALELDEVGRLRALPSRRLHAKALRAGEHYESFFQLKAGSASDQWRALYEIGRRGSAGVLQNELCRVLDTPSKHLFYNLSVLQRLGLIVKEERKLCTDTATRVTITSIVHLTRFKPPVPAIAQDAA
;
A
#
# COMPACT_ATOMS: atom_id res chain seq x y z
N MET A 1 -35.20 21.83 -30.82
CA MET A 1 -33.84 22.29 -30.48
C MET A 1 -33.72 22.17 -28.98
N ALA A 2 -33.19 21.06 -28.51
CA ALA A 2 -32.91 20.81 -27.08
C ALA A 2 -31.50 21.30 -26.77
N SER A 3 -31.42 22.28 -25.88
CA SER A 3 -30.16 22.86 -25.39
C SER A 3 -29.51 21.84 -24.45
N GLU A 4 -28.41 21.27 -24.88
CA GLU A 4 -27.57 20.46 -24.00
C GLU A 4 -26.99 21.38 -22.94
N SER A 5 -27.54 21.27 -21.74
CA SER A 5 -26.97 21.84 -20.50
C SER A 5 -25.71 21.04 -20.14
N GLY A 6 -24.61 21.40 -20.74
CA GLY A 6 -23.31 20.93 -20.33
C GLY A 6 -23.06 21.40 -18.90
N ALA A 7 -23.19 20.53 -17.93
CA ALA A 7 -22.81 20.80 -16.56
C ALA A 7 -21.32 21.17 -16.53
N ALA A 8 -21.05 22.47 -16.40
CA ALA A 8 -19.68 22.97 -16.27
C ALA A 8 -19.07 22.39 -15.00
N PHE A 9 -17.99 21.63 -15.14
CA PHE A 9 -17.22 21.14 -14.02
C PHE A 9 -16.73 22.33 -13.18
N PRO A 10 -16.82 22.24 -11.85
CA PRO A 10 -16.25 23.26 -10.98
C PRO A 10 -14.75 23.42 -11.28
N PRO A 11 -14.20 24.66 -11.16
CA PRO A 11 -12.78 24.91 -11.36
C PRO A 11 -11.95 24.04 -10.42
N ALA A 12 -10.83 23.53 -10.94
CA ALA A 12 -9.93 22.67 -10.15
C ALA A 12 -9.52 23.39 -8.86
N PRO A 13 -9.63 22.75 -7.70
CA PRO A 13 -9.24 23.34 -6.44
C PRO A 13 -7.73 23.66 -6.45
N SER A 14 -7.32 24.69 -5.73
CA SER A 14 -5.92 25.13 -5.58
C SER A 14 -5.00 24.10 -4.89
N VAL A 15 -5.55 23.01 -4.39
CA VAL A 15 -4.81 21.89 -3.82
C VAL A 15 -4.30 21.00 -4.95
N ASP A 16 -3.07 20.53 -4.84
CA ASP A 16 -2.45 19.61 -5.82
C ASP A 16 -3.15 18.22 -5.78
N TRP A 17 -4.32 18.15 -6.42
CA TRP A 17 -5.12 16.93 -6.53
C TRP A 17 -4.36 15.80 -7.24
N LEU A 18 -3.35 16.11 -8.06
CA LEU A 18 -2.49 15.11 -8.69
C LEU A 18 -1.63 14.39 -7.65
N THR A 19 -1.08 15.13 -6.71
CA THR A 19 -0.31 14.54 -5.59
C THR A 19 -1.20 13.63 -4.74
N ILE A 20 -2.42 14.07 -4.41
CA ILE A 20 -3.37 13.22 -3.67
C ILE A 20 -3.74 11.98 -4.47
N SER A 21 -3.97 12.10 -5.79
CA SER A 21 -4.25 10.95 -6.65
C SER A 21 -3.10 9.94 -6.67
N ARG A 22 -1.84 10.42 -6.70
CA ARG A 22 -0.66 9.55 -6.61
C ARG A 22 -0.57 8.85 -5.26
N HIS A 23 -0.83 9.56 -4.17
CA HIS A 23 -0.86 8.96 -2.84
C HIS A 23 -1.96 7.91 -2.72
N ALA A 24 -3.15 8.16 -3.29
CA ALA A 24 -4.24 7.18 -3.33
C ALA A 24 -3.86 5.93 -4.13
N LEU A 25 -3.23 6.09 -5.31
CA LEU A 25 -2.71 4.99 -6.11
C LEU A 25 -1.63 4.19 -5.36
N ASP A 26 -0.73 4.88 -4.67
CA ASP A 26 0.30 4.25 -3.85
C ASP A 26 -0.32 3.47 -2.68
N HIS A 27 -1.27 4.07 -1.96
CA HIS A 27 -1.98 3.41 -0.86
C HIS A 27 -2.69 2.15 -1.36
N ILE A 28 -3.49 2.25 -2.43
CA ILE A 28 -4.16 1.09 -3.04
C ILE A 28 -3.13 0.05 -3.50
N GLY A 29 -2.05 0.48 -4.13
CA GLY A 29 -0.97 -0.39 -4.58
C GLY A 29 -0.35 -1.19 -3.45
N LEU A 30 -0.12 -0.59 -2.29
CA LEU A 30 0.45 -1.24 -1.11
C LEU A 30 -0.48 -2.31 -0.50
N GLN A 31 -1.80 -2.19 -0.68
CA GLN A 31 -2.76 -3.18 -0.16
C GLN A 31 -2.75 -4.51 -0.92
N GLY A 32 -2.10 -4.58 -2.07
CA GLY A 32 -1.90 -5.81 -2.84
C GLY A 32 -3.21 -6.56 -3.13
N PRO A 33 -3.23 -7.90 -2.98
CA PRO A 33 -4.41 -8.70 -3.30
C PRO A 33 -5.61 -8.45 -2.37
N SER A 34 -5.40 -7.87 -1.20
CA SER A 34 -6.52 -7.47 -0.31
C SER A 34 -7.30 -6.29 -0.86
N GLY A 35 -6.69 -5.49 -1.72
CA GLY A 35 -7.26 -4.24 -2.18
C GLY A 35 -7.52 -3.24 -1.05
N ALA A 36 -7.90 -2.02 -1.39
CA ALA A 36 -8.28 -0.96 -0.46
C ALA A 36 -9.75 -0.57 -0.62
N LEU A 37 -10.45 -0.33 0.48
CA LEU A 37 -11.69 0.42 0.41
C LEU A 37 -11.37 1.87 0.03
N LEU A 38 -12.12 2.45 -0.89
CA LEU A 38 -11.86 3.82 -1.32
C LEU A 38 -12.08 4.82 -0.19
N SER A 39 -13.03 4.57 0.71
CA SER A 39 -13.20 5.40 1.92
C SER A 39 -11.97 5.42 2.82
N GLU A 40 -11.29 4.28 2.98
CA GLU A 40 -10.02 4.19 3.73
C GLU A 40 -8.91 4.95 2.98
N ALA A 41 -8.82 4.77 1.65
CA ALA A 41 -7.86 5.48 0.84
C ALA A 41 -8.05 7.00 0.88
N TRP A 42 -9.31 7.49 0.95
CA TRP A 42 -9.59 8.92 1.12
C TRP A 42 -9.10 9.46 2.46
N LEU A 43 -9.32 8.73 3.55
CA LEU A 43 -8.87 9.12 4.89
C LEU A 43 -7.34 9.16 4.96
N GLU A 44 -6.67 8.12 4.51
CA GLU A 44 -5.21 7.99 4.56
C GLU A 44 -4.48 9.05 3.71
N THR A 45 -5.12 9.50 2.63
CA THR A 45 -4.52 10.49 1.72
C THR A 45 -4.94 11.93 2.01
N GLY A 46 -5.81 12.14 3.00
CA GLY A 46 -6.35 13.47 3.33
C GLY A 46 -7.27 14.02 2.23
N CYS A 47 -7.91 13.12 1.45
CA CYS A 47 -8.86 13.53 0.43
C CYS A 47 -10.13 14.11 1.04
N THR A 48 -10.44 15.36 0.73
CA THR A 48 -11.69 16.01 1.14
C THR A 48 -12.83 15.64 0.19
N ALA A 49 -14.08 15.77 0.65
CA ALA A 49 -15.27 15.48 -0.16
C ALA A 49 -15.30 16.24 -1.49
N THR A 50 -14.76 17.46 -1.53
CA THR A 50 -14.66 18.29 -2.74
C THR A 50 -13.68 17.75 -3.77
N LEU A 51 -12.70 16.96 -3.34
CA LEU A 51 -11.67 16.37 -4.22
C LEU A 51 -12.07 14.98 -4.75
N VAL A 52 -12.98 14.28 -4.07
CA VAL A 52 -13.41 12.93 -4.44
C VAL A 52 -13.79 12.82 -5.92
N PRO A 53 -14.58 13.73 -6.53
CA PRO A 53 -14.95 13.61 -7.95
C PRO A 53 -13.73 13.63 -8.88
N HIS A 54 -12.74 14.48 -8.57
CA HIS A 54 -11.54 14.62 -9.39
C HIS A 54 -10.63 13.40 -9.28
N ILE A 55 -10.42 12.92 -8.06
CA ILE A 55 -9.59 11.74 -7.80
C ILE A 55 -10.27 10.49 -8.34
N TRP A 56 -11.58 10.35 -8.16
CA TRP A 56 -12.36 9.25 -8.71
C TRP A 56 -12.21 9.14 -10.23
N ARG A 57 -12.28 10.26 -10.94
CA ARG A 57 -12.06 10.28 -12.41
C ARG A 57 -10.69 9.70 -12.78
N VAL A 58 -9.64 10.01 -12.03
CA VAL A 58 -8.29 9.47 -12.28
C VAL A 58 -8.25 7.99 -11.99
N LEU A 59 -8.78 7.57 -10.84
CA LEU A 59 -8.73 6.18 -10.41
C LEU A 59 -9.59 5.27 -11.28
N SER A 60 -10.82 5.69 -11.61
CA SER A 60 -11.74 4.89 -12.42
C SER A 60 -11.25 4.67 -13.86
N GLY A 61 -10.46 5.62 -14.39
CA GLY A 61 -9.80 5.48 -15.69
C GLY A 61 -8.44 4.77 -15.67
N HIS A 62 -7.95 4.34 -14.48
CA HIS A 62 -6.62 3.77 -14.38
C HIS A 62 -6.60 2.29 -14.76
N ALA A 63 -5.91 1.94 -15.86
CA ALA A 63 -5.89 0.60 -16.44
C ALA A 63 -5.37 -0.52 -15.51
N GLU A 64 -4.63 -0.17 -14.46
CA GLU A 64 -4.07 -1.13 -13.50
C GLU A 64 -4.92 -1.28 -12.23
N LEU A 65 -6.12 -0.68 -12.19
CA LEU A 65 -7.08 -0.84 -11.10
C LEU A 65 -8.30 -1.62 -11.56
N ARG A 66 -8.82 -2.44 -10.67
CA ARG A 66 -10.12 -3.12 -10.80
C ARG A 66 -10.96 -2.78 -9.58
N PHE A 67 -12.25 -2.58 -9.79
CA PHE A 67 -13.18 -2.19 -8.73
C PHE A 67 -14.22 -3.26 -8.51
N PHE A 68 -14.58 -3.46 -7.26
CA PHE A 68 -15.55 -4.45 -6.83
C PHE A 68 -16.52 -3.81 -5.85
N SER A 69 -17.80 -4.17 -5.94
CA SER A 69 -18.82 -3.78 -4.97
C SER A 69 -18.73 -4.66 -3.73
N GLY A 70 -18.84 -4.06 -2.55
CA GLY A 70 -19.00 -4.76 -1.28
C GLY A 70 -17.77 -4.82 -0.39
N ALA A 71 -18.01 -4.55 0.89
CA ALA A 71 -17.00 -4.60 1.95
C ALA A 71 -16.61 -6.04 2.37
N GLU A 72 -17.42 -7.05 2.01
CA GLU A 72 -17.29 -8.43 2.49
C GLU A 72 -16.06 -9.18 1.99
N GLN A 73 -15.28 -8.56 1.13
CA GLN A 73 -14.11 -9.18 0.49
C GLN A 73 -12.80 -8.92 1.27
N ALA A 74 -12.91 -8.60 2.54
CA ALA A 74 -11.75 -8.52 3.43
C ALA A 74 -11.15 -9.92 3.62
N GLY A 75 -9.93 -10.13 3.12
CA GLY A 75 -9.20 -11.37 3.35
C GLY A 75 -8.68 -12.08 2.12
N TRP A 76 -8.75 -11.47 0.95
CA TRP A 76 -8.04 -11.99 -0.21
C TRP A 76 -6.54 -11.98 0.06
N ARG A 77 -5.96 -13.16 0.06
CA ARG A 77 -4.52 -13.34 0.28
C ARG A 77 -3.77 -13.65 -1.00
N ASP A 78 -4.51 -13.94 -2.07
CA ASP A 78 -3.97 -14.39 -3.33
C ASP A 78 -4.75 -13.80 -4.51
N TRP A 79 -4.02 -13.33 -5.52
CA TRP A 79 -4.57 -12.81 -6.78
C TRP A 79 -5.43 -13.83 -7.52
N ASP A 80 -5.01 -15.10 -7.52
CA ASP A 80 -5.71 -16.17 -8.24
C ASP A 80 -7.07 -16.47 -7.61
N MET A 81 -7.22 -16.27 -6.29
CA MET A 81 -8.51 -16.39 -5.62
C MET A 81 -9.45 -15.26 -6.01
N VAL A 82 -8.92 -14.03 -6.16
CA VAL A 82 -9.72 -12.88 -6.58
C VAL A 82 -10.24 -13.10 -7.99
N ASP A 83 -9.38 -13.51 -8.91
CA ASP A 83 -9.71 -13.67 -10.32
C ASP A 83 -10.75 -14.79 -10.56
N ARG A 84 -10.80 -15.80 -9.68
CA ARG A 84 -11.75 -16.91 -9.78
C ARG A 84 -13.13 -16.64 -9.18
N LYS A 85 -13.22 -15.79 -8.18
CA LYS A 85 -14.44 -15.65 -7.35
C LYS A 85 -15.20 -14.36 -7.60
N ASN A 86 -14.60 -13.38 -8.25
CA ASN A 86 -15.16 -12.05 -8.32
C ASN A 86 -15.09 -11.49 -9.73
N THR A 87 -16.19 -10.89 -10.16
CA THR A 87 -16.24 -10.15 -11.43
C THR A 87 -16.03 -8.67 -11.13
N PRO A 88 -15.01 -8.04 -11.73
CA PRO A 88 -14.83 -6.60 -11.56
C PRO A 88 -15.97 -5.83 -12.24
N MET A 89 -16.28 -4.67 -11.74
CA MET A 89 -17.25 -3.76 -12.34
C MET A 89 -16.79 -3.30 -13.72
N SER A 90 -17.72 -3.22 -14.66
CA SER A 90 -17.46 -2.69 -16.00
C SER A 90 -17.31 -1.17 -15.96
N SER A 91 -16.70 -0.59 -17.01
CA SER A 91 -16.57 0.87 -17.15
C SER A 91 -17.92 1.57 -17.14
N GLU A 92 -18.95 0.94 -17.71
CA GLU A 92 -20.31 1.46 -17.73
C GLU A 92 -20.92 1.50 -16.33
N GLN A 93 -20.73 0.42 -15.55
CA GLN A 93 -21.16 0.38 -14.15
C GLN A 93 -20.44 1.43 -13.30
N LEU A 94 -19.13 1.61 -13.49
CA LEU A 94 -18.36 2.63 -12.78
C LEU A 94 -18.79 4.06 -13.15
N ALA A 95 -19.17 4.29 -14.40
CA ALA A 95 -19.65 5.60 -14.86
C ALA A 95 -21.05 5.95 -14.34
N ALA A 96 -21.85 4.94 -14.02
CA ALA A 96 -23.22 5.11 -13.50
C ALA A 96 -23.31 5.30 -11.98
N LEU A 97 -22.18 5.14 -11.26
CA LEU A 97 -22.15 5.24 -9.78
C LEU A 97 -22.31 6.69 -9.32
N GLU A 98 -23.10 6.84 -8.28
CA GLU A 98 -23.15 8.09 -7.51
C GLU A 98 -21.92 8.21 -6.58
N LEU A 99 -21.53 9.46 -6.27
CA LEU A 99 -20.29 9.71 -5.52
C LEU A 99 -20.28 9.17 -4.10
N ASP A 100 -21.46 9.06 -3.46
CA ASP A 100 -21.62 8.47 -2.14
C ASP A 100 -21.42 6.94 -2.14
N GLU A 101 -21.65 6.28 -3.27
CA GLU A 101 -21.42 4.86 -3.45
C GLU A 101 -19.94 4.53 -3.69
N VAL A 102 -19.18 5.46 -4.28
CA VAL A 102 -17.76 5.27 -4.62
C VAL A 102 -16.94 4.90 -3.39
N GLY A 103 -17.19 5.49 -2.25
CA GLY A 103 -16.48 5.18 -0.99
C GLY A 103 -16.62 3.73 -0.53
N ARG A 104 -17.66 3.03 -0.97
CA ARG A 104 -17.93 1.62 -0.62
C ARG A 104 -17.26 0.63 -1.57
N LEU A 105 -16.65 1.11 -2.62
CA LEU A 105 -15.94 0.25 -3.56
C LEU A 105 -14.61 -0.21 -2.98
N ARG A 106 -14.25 -1.43 -3.33
CA ARG A 106 -12.90 -1.94 -3.11
C ARG A 106 -12.10 -1.84 -4.40
N ALA A 107 -11.02 -1.09 -4.35
CA ALA A 107 -10.06 -0.96 -5.43
C ALA A 107 -8.96 -2.01 -5.27
N LEU A 108 -8.75 -2.82 -6.31
CA LEU A 108 -7.71 -3.84 -6.36
C LEU A 108 -6.66 -3.43 -7.39
N PRO A 109 -5.39 -3.28 -6.97
CA PRO A 109 -4.30 -2.98 -7.90
C PRO A 109 -3.96 -4.21 -8.74
N SER A 110 -3.43 -4.01 -9.94
CA SER A 110 -2.77 -5.07 -10.68
C SER A 110 -1.50 -5.55 -9.95
N ARG A 111 -1.02 -6.74 -10.28
CA ARG A 111 0.28 -7.23 -9.78
C ARG A 111 1.41 -6.25 -10.09
N ARG A 112 1.33 -5.59 -11.24
CA ARG A 112 2.33 -4.59 -11.67
C ARG A 112 2.27 -3.32 -10.83
N LEU A 113 1.07 -2.78 -10.56
CA LEU A 113 0.90 -1.60 -9.70
C LEU A 113 1.35 -1.90 -8.28
N HIS A 114 0.98 -3.06 -7.73
CA HIS A 114 1.45 -3.51 -6.43
C HIS A 114 2.97 -3.62 -6.36
N ALA A 115 3.58 -4.28 -7.35
CA ALA A 115 5.02 -4.38 -7.46
C ALA A 115 5.69 -2.99 -7.52
N LYS A 116 5.10 -2.05 -8.24
CA LYS A 116 5.58 -0.68 -8.33
C LYS A 116 5.45 0.06 -7.00
N ALA A 117 4.35 -0.13 -6.27
CA ALA A 117 4.13 0.48 -4.96
C ALA A 117 5.11 -0.06 -3.90
N LEU A 118 5.38 -1.36 -3.88
CA LEU A 118 6.36 -1.96 -2.96
C LEU A 118 7.77 -1.51 -3.23
N ARG A 119 8.08 -1.13 -4.45
CA ARG A 119 9.43 -0.94 -4.95
C ARG A 119 9.99 0.45 -4.76
N ALA A 120 9.23 1.49 -4.93
CA ALA A 120 9.61 2.89 -5.03
C ALA A 120 11.11 3.18 -5.21
N GLY A 121 11.51 3.63 -6.39
CA GLY A 121 12.85 4.13 -6.65
C GLY A 121 13.76 3.16 -7.40
N GLU A 122 15.05 3.26 -7.15
CA GLU A 122 16.15 2.77 -7.97
C GLU A 122 16.36 1.24 -8.00
N HIS A 123 15.65 0.48 -7.13
CA HIS A 123 15.90 -0.97 -6.98
C HIS A 123 14.96 -1.86 -7.81
N TYR A 124 14.56 -1.39 -8.98
CA TYR A 124 13.62 -2.10 -9.86
C TYR A 124 14.11 -3.49 -10.27
N GLU A 125 15.37 -3.63 -10.59
CA GLU A 125 15.94 -4.90 -11.04
C GLU A 125 16.04 -5.94 -9.94
N SER A 126 16.37 -5.49 -8.72
CA SER A 126 16.48 -6.36 -7.54
C SER A 126 15.18 -7.07 -7.20
N PHE A 127 14.05 -6.43 -7.49
CA PHE A 127 12.73 -6.97 -7.23
C PHE A 127 12.39 -8.19 -8.11
N PHE A 128 12.84 -8.22 -9.36
CA PHE A 128 12.64 -9.37 -10.25
C PHE A 128 13.59 -10.54 -9.95
N GLN A 129 14.61 -10.31 -9.13
CA GLN A 129 15.48 -11.38 -8.64
C GLN A 129 14.80 -12.25 -7.57
N LEU A 130 13.68 -11.82 -7.02
CA LEU A 130 12.81 -12.65 -6.19
C LEU A 130 12.17 -13.72 -7.08
N LYS A 131 12.84 -14.84 -7.22
CA LYS A 131 12.40 -15.96 -8.10
C LYS A 131 11.09 -16.54 -7.60
N ALA A 132 10.19 -16.84 -8.53
CA ALA A 132 8.97 -17.59 -8.27
C ALA A 132 9.31 -18.95 -7.61
N GLY A 133 8.65 -19.30 -6.53
CA GLY A 133 8.79 -20.59 -5.84
C GLY A 133 9.29 -20.47 -4.39
N SER A 134 10.51 -20.04 -4.13
CA SER A 134 10.97 -19.68 -2.76
C SER A 134 10.59 -18.24 -2.39
N ALA A 135 10.11 -17.51 -3.35
CA ALA A 135 9.70 -16.14 -3.27
C ALA A 135 8.39 -15.91 -2.52
N SER A 136 7.57 -16.94 -2.27
CA SER A 136 6.27 -16.75 -1.63
C SER A 136 6.39 -16.15 -0.23
N ASP A 137 7.33 -16.60 0.58
CA ASP A 137 7.54 -16.09 1.93
C ASP A 137 8.21 -14.72 1.95
N GLN A 138 9.13 -14.47 1.02
CA GLN A 138 9.76 -13.17 0.84
C GLN A 138 8.75 -12.13 0.37
N TRP A 139 7.89 -12.50 -0.58
CA TRP A 139 6.79 -11.67 -1.05
C TRP A 139 5.76 -11.39 0.04
N ARG A 140 5.37 -12.40 0.81
CA ARG A 140 4.46 -12.23 1.94
C ARG A 140 5.06 -11.30 2.98
N ALA A 141 6.35 -11.45 3.29
CA ALA A 141 7.05 -10.55 4.20
C ALA A 141 7.08 -9.11 3.66
N LEU A 142 7.45 -8.92 2.39
CA LEU A 142 7.52 -7.61 1.77
C LEU A 142 6.15 -6.92 1.73
N TYR A 143 5.10 -7.68 1.45
CA TYR A 143 3.73 -7.21 1.47
C TYR A 143 3.28 -6.75 2.86
N GLU A 144 3.50 -7.56 3.89
CA GLU A 144 3.13 -7.19 5.25
C GLU A 144 3.91 -5.97 5.78
N ILE A 145 5.19 -5.85 5.41
CA ILE A 145 5.99 -4.65 5.69
C ILE A 145 5.41 -3.44 4.96
N GLY A 146 5.05 -3.59 3.69
CA GLY A 146 4.49 -2.52 2.85
C GLY A 146 3.20 -1.95 3.39
N ARG A 147 2.30 -2.81 3.88
CA ARG A 147 1.01 -2.41 4.48
C ARG A 147 1.14 -1.50 5.70
N ARG A 148 2.27 -1.58 6.41
CA ARG A 148 2.53 -0.75 7.59
C ARG A 148 3.08 0.64 7.23
N GLY A 149 3.40 0.87 5.96
CA GLY A 149 3.89 2.15 5.47
C GLY A 149 5.11 2.66 6.26
N SER A 150 5.09 3.93 6.61
CA SER A 150 6.17 4.58 7.38
C SER A 150 6.28 4.11 8.84
N ALA A 151 5.23 3.53 9.40
CA ALA A 151 5.29 2.99 10.77
C ALA A 151 6.22 1.78 10.88
N GLY A 152 6.40 1.03 9.79
CA GLY A 152 7.15 -0.22 9.79
C GLY A 152 6.47 -1.32 10.61
N VAL A 153 7.15 -2.44 10.79
CA VAL A 153 6.67 -3.58 11.56
C VAL A 153 7.78 -4.17 12.42
N LEU A 154 7.45 -4.54 13.66
CA LEU A 154 8.37 -5.26 14.52
C LEU A 154 8.63 -6.66 13.98
N GLN A 155 9.89 -7.09 13.97
CA GLN A 155 10.26 -8.42 13.46
C GLN A 155 9.49 -9.55 14.16
N ASN A 156 9.25 -9.43 15.47
CA ASN A 156 8.47 -10.42 16.25
C ASN A 156 6.99 -10.45 15.86
N GLU A 157 6.42 -9.29 15.52
CA GLU A 157 5.06 -9.19 15.01
C GLU A 157 4.95 -9.84 13.64
N LEU A 158 5.94 -9.59 12.78
CA LEU A 158 5.99 -10.17 11.44
C LEU A 158 6.09 -11.70 11.49
N CYS A 159 6.85 -12.29 12.45
CA CYS A 159 6.87 -13.74 12.69
C CYS A 159 5.46 -14.29 12.96
N ARG A 160 4.69 -13.59 13.81
CA ARG A 160 3.33 -14.03 14.16
C ARG A 160 2.35 -13.90 13.00
N VAL A 161 2.40 -12.79 12.27
CA VAL A 161 1.49 -12.55 11.13
C VAL A 161 1.75 -13.53 9.99
N LEU A 162 3.01 -13.87 9.74
CA LEU A 162 3.41 -14.79 8.68
C LEU A 162 3.36 -16.25 9.08
N ASP A 163 3.15 -16.54 10.36
CA ASP A 163 3.25 -17.89 10.94
C ASP A 163 4.57 -18.58 10.54
N THR A 164 5.67 -17.84 10.67
CA THR A 164 6.97 -18.26 10.17
C THR A 164 7.98 -18.30 11.35
N PRO A 165 8.74 -19.38 11.51
CA PRO A 165 9.79 -19.46 12.52
C PRO A 165 10.80 -18.31 12.38
N SER A 166 11.24 -17.74 13.50
CA SER A 166 12.15 -16.59 13.54
C SER A 166 13.41 -16.78 12.70
N LYS A 167 13.97 -18.00 12.65
CA LYS A 167 15.16 -18.32 11.85
C LYS A 167 14.89 -18.18 10.36
N HIS A 168 13.75 -18.67 9.88
CA HIS A 168 13.37 -18.58 8.45
C HIS A 168 13.06 -17.13 8.08
N LEU A 169 12.32 -16.42 8.95
CA LEU A 169 12.04 -15.00 8.71
C LEU A 169 13.34 -14.19 8.67
N PHE A 170 14.28 -14.44 9.59
CA PHE A 170 15.57 -13.75 9.60
C PHE A 170 16.31 -13.91 8.28
N TYR A 171 16.34 -15.14 7.74
CA TYR A 171 16.94 -15.40 6.41
C TYR A 171 16.25 -14.61 5.31
N ASN A 172 14.91 -14.68 5.25
CA ASN A 172 14.13 -13.97 4.22
C ASN A 172 14.33 -12.45 4.30
N LEU A 173 14.31 -11.88 5.50
CA LEU A 173 14.58 -10.44 5.70
C LEU A 173 16.03 -10.07 5.32
N SER A 174 17.01 -10.95 5.56
CA SER A 174 18.38 -10.71 5.16
C SER A 174 18.55 -10.68 3.64
N VAL A 175 17.80 -11.53 2.92
CA VAL A 175 17.75 -11.47 1.45
C VAL A 175 17.11 -10.16 0.98
N LEU A 176 15.94 -9.78 1.52
CA LEU A 176 15.26 -8.53 1.15
C LEU A 176 16.11 -7.29 1.45
N GLN A 177 16.84 -7.29 2.58
CA GLN A 177 17.75 -6.21 2.94
C GLN A 177 18.94 -6.12 1.98
N ARG A 178 19.53 -7.24 1.60
CA ARG A 178 20.63 -7.30 0.61
C ARG A 178 20.18 -6.81 -0.77
N LEU A 179 18.91 -7.07 -1.14
CA LEU A 179 18.30 -6.55 -2.36
C LEU A 179 17.92 -5.06 -2.26
N GLY A 180 18.17 -4.41 -1.12
CA GLY A 180 17.83 -3.00 -0.91
C GLY A 180 16.33 -2.70 -0.81
N LEU A 181 15.48 -3.72 -0.66
CA LEU A 181 14.02 -3.55 -0.60
C LEU A 181 13.52 -3.13 0.77
N ILE A 182 14.25 -3.51 1.82
CA ILE A 182 13.92 -3.19 3.21
C ILE A 182 15.12 -2.64 3.96
N VAL A 183 14.82 -1.90 5.03
CA VAL A 183 15.79 -1.48 6.06
C VAL A 183 15.34 -2.02 7.41
N LYS A 184 16.33 -2.37 8.26
CA LYS A 184 16.10 -2.75 9.66
C LYS A 184 16.69 -1.68 10.55
N GLU A 185 15.92 -1.28 11.55
CA GLU A 185 16.36 -0.37 12.61
C GLU A 185 16.27 -1.09 13.94
N GLU A 186 17.35 -1.11 14.68
CA GLU A 186 17.34 -1.65 16.03
C GLU A 186 16.61 -0.71 16.97
N ARG A 187 15.66 -1.26 17.74
CA ARG A 187 14.98 -0.55 18.82
C ARG A 187 15.12 -1.29 20.13
N LYS A 188 15.42 -0.51 21.16
CA LYS A 188 15.38 -0.98 22.54
C LYS A 188 13.96 -0.80 23.07
N LEU A 189 13.28 -1.89 23.36
CA LEU A 189 11.98 -1.86 24.02
C LEU A 189 12.24 -2.02 25.53
N CYS A 190 11.91 -0.99 26.30
CA CYS A 190 11.83 -1.09 27.76
C CYS A 190 10.45 -1.63 28.11
N THR A 191 10.37 -2.81 28.70
CA THR A 191 9.13 -3.31 29.30
C THR A 191 9.04 -2.76 30.72
N ASP A 192 7.91 -2.12 31.04
CA ASP A 192 7.66 -1.36 32.30
C ASP A 192 7.80 -2.16 33.59
N THR A 193 8.01 -3.45 33.54
CA THR A 193 8.01 -4.32 34.74
C THR A 193 9.32 -4.98 35.09
N ALA A 194 10.38 -4.81 34.33
CA ALA A 194 11.67 -5.41 34.68
C ALA A 194 12.82 -4.72 33.95
N THR A 195 13.94 -4.67 34.60
CA THR A 195 15.28 -4.29 34.10
C THR A 195 15.75 -5.00 32.82
N ARG A 196 14.83 -5.60 32.06
CA ARG A 196 15.12 -6.36 30.84
C ARG A 196 14.87 -5.51 29.61
N VAL A 197 15.93 -4.96 29.07
CA VAL A 197 15.90 -4.29 27.76
C VAL A 197 15.87 -5.39 26.70
N THR A 198 14.78 -5.46 25.94
CA THR A 198 14.69 -6.35 24.79
C THR A 198 15.07 -5.54 23.55
N ILE A 199 16.11 -5.99 22.85
CA ILE A 199 16.47 -5.42 21.55
C ILE A 199 15.63 -6.11 20.50
N THR A 200 14.90 -5.33 19.72
CA THR A 200 14.13 -5.80 18.56
C THR A 200 14.40 -4.92 17.38
N SER A 201 14.09 -5.43 16.18
CA SER A 201 14.23 -4.64 14.96
C SER A 201 12.85 -4.24 14.44
N ILE A 202 12.72 -2.97 14.05
CA ILE A 202 11.66 -2.51 13.19
C ILE A 202 12.12 -2.63 11.74
N VAL A 203 11.24 -3.16 10.91
CA VAL A 203 11.49 -3.37 9.48
C VAL A 203 10.61 -2.43 8.68
N HIS A 204 11.21 -1.68 7.75
CA HIS A 204 10.52 -0.76 6.84
C HIS A 204 10.86 -1.11 5.39
N LEU A 205 9.96 -0.78 4.45
CA LEU A 205 10.38 -0.65 3.06
C LEU A 205 11.41 0.48 2.96
N THR A 206 12.41 0.33 2.11
CA THR A 206 13.47 1.34 1.93
C THR A 206 12.91 2.73 1.60
N ARG A 207 11.81 2.79 0.82
CA ARG A 207 11.12 4.05 0.49
C ARG A 207 10.52 4.78 1.69
N PHE A 208 10.25 4.09 2.78
CA PHE A 208 9.70 4.64 4.01
C PHE A 208 10.75 4.81 5.11
N LYS A 209 12.03 4.65 4.76
CA LYS A 209 13.09 4.89 5.73
C LYS A 209 12.92 6.30 6.30
N PRO A 210 12.75 6.45 7.64
CA PRO A 210 12.72 7.76 8.22
C PRO A 210 14.03 8.49 7.90
N PRO A 211 13.99 9.80 7.63
CA PRO A 211 15.21 10.58 7.45
C PRO A 211 16.07 10.38 8.70
N VAL A 212 17.34 10.03 8.49
CA VAL A 212 18.30 9.96 9.59
C VAL A 212 18.25 11.33 10.28
N PRO A 213 17.88 11.44 11.57
CA PRO A 213 17.94 12.71 12.25
C PRO A 213 19.36 13.23 12.07
N ALA A 214 19.50 14.44 11.55
CA ALA A 214 20.77 15.10 11.48
C ALA A 214 21.30 15.13 12.92
N ILE A 215 22.18 14.18 13.25
CA ILE A 215 22.90 14.21 14.53
C ILE A 215 23.65 15.54 14.45
N ALA A 216 23.31 16.43 15.37
CA ALA A 216 24.03 17.68 15.53
C ALA A 216 25.53 17.34 15.56
N GLN A 217 26.19 17.61 14.45
CA GLN A 217 27.65 17.55 14.33
C GLN A 217 28.28 18.82 14.94
N ASP A 218 27.67 19.35 15.99
CA ASP A 218 28.17 20.50 16.73
C ASP A 218 28.45 20.07 18.17
N ALA A 219 29.50 19.34 18.38
CA ALA A 219 30.22 19.23 19.64
C ALA A 219 31.61 18.62 19.40
N ALA A 220 32.50 19.42 18.84
CA ALA A 220 33.95 19.23 18.99
C ALA A 220 34.61 20.59 18.98
#